data_d20307ddebb934bc15937876b584904d
#
_entry.id   d20307ddebb934bc15937876b584904d
#
_cell.length_a   1.000
_cell.length_b   1.000
_cell.length_c   1.000
_cell.angle_alpha   90.00
_cell.angle_beta   90.00
_cell.angle_gamma   90.00
#
_symmetry.space_group_name_H-M   'P 1'
#
loop_
_entity.id
_entity.type
_entity.pdbx_description
1 polymer ?
#
loop_
_entity_poly.entity_id
_entity_poly.type
_entity_poly.pdbx_seq_one_letter_code
_entity_poly.pdbx_strand_id
1 'polypeptide(L)'
;MTRTLAALALALSASPALAQDYNRQELVRGLCQKDGCDEFTILAADRVKTTEEGTLFKTRLSTFHASHAGRQDRGEENGYVYCSPTRPAIMAEQNGQTMAFFLAPFATQESRESVRKNANFHALYFAICHGREAGKAAVHNLAGVAQSHGYRVALAQSTSLCR
;
A
#
# COMPACT_ATOMS: atom_id res chain seq x y z
N MET A 1 36.51 -29.23 -55.95
CA MET A 1 35.51 -28.22 -55.50
C MET A 1 34.89 -28.68 -54.21
N THR A 2 35.46 -28.25 -53.07
CA THR A 2 35.07 -28.65 -51.71
C THR A 2 34.36 -27.46 -51.05
N ARG A 3 33.03 -27.62 -50.77
CA ARG A 3 32.23 -26.61 -50.08
C ARG A 3 32.25 -26.89 -48.60
N THR A 4 32.93 -26.05 -47.82
CA THR A 4 32.91 -26.03 -46.35
C THR A 4 31.67 -25.27 -45.88
N LEU A 5 30.75 -25.98 -45.21
CA LEU A 5 29.61 -25.40 -44.49
C LEU A 5 30.08 -24.97 -43.07
N ALA A 6 30.11 -23.68 -42.84
CA ALA A 6 30.34 -23.14 -41.50
C ALA A 6 29.00 -23.12 -40.72
N ALA A 7 28.90 -23.91 -39.68
CA ALA A 7 27.77 -23.91 -38.75
C ALA A 7 27.95 -22.77 -37.72
N LEU A 8 27.07 -21.79 -37.77
CA LEU A 8 27.01 -20.67 -36.83
C LEU A 8 26.19 -21.13 -35.58
N ALA A 9 26.87 -21.42 -34.49
CA ALA A 9 26.22 -21.74 -33.21
C ALA A 9 25.78 -20.44 -32.54
N LEU A 10 24.47 -20.15 -32.48
CA LEU A 10 23.90 -19.12 -31.64
C LEU A 10 23.88 -19.60 -30.20
N ALA A 11 24.76 -19.06 -29.36
CA ALA A 11 24.69 -19.22 -27.94
C ALA A 11 23.59 -18.30 -27.37
N LEU A 12 22.43 -18.88 -27.01
CA LEU A 12 21.41 -18.20 -26.21
C LEU A 12 21.95 -18.03 -24.78
N SER A 13 22.40 -16.84 -24.44
CA SER A 13 22.70 -16.45 -23.08
C SER A 13 21.38 -16.24 -22.32
N ALA A 14 20.92 -17.26 -21.60
CA ALA A 14 19.87 -17.13 -20.62
C ALA A 14 20.42 -16.33 -19.43
N SER A 15 20.09 -15.05 -19.35
CA SER A 15 20.37 -14.24 -18.17
C SER A 15 19.54 -14.82 -17.01
N PRO A 16 20.15 -15.20 -15.87
CA PRO A 16 19.38 -15.57 -14.69
C PRO A 16 18.57 -14.35 -14.25
N ALA A 17 17.26 -14.44 -14.29
CA ALA A 17 16.38 -13.50 -13.61
C ALA A 17 16.75 -13.58 -12.12
N LEU A 18 17.43 -12.57 -11.62
CA LEU A 18 17.69 -12.40 -10.19
C LEU A 18 16.30 -12.25 -9.54
N ALA A 19 15.82 -13.34 -8.93
CA ALA A 19 14.66 -13.28 -8.05
C ALA A 19 15.05 -12.33 -6.91
N GLN A 20 14.46 -11.13 -6.90
CA GLN A 20 14.64 -10.21 -5.79
C GLN A 20 14.12 -10.89 -4.53
N ASP A 21 15.06 -11.19 -3.63
CA ASP A 21 14.76 -11.80 -2.33
C ASP A 21 14.09 -10.72 -1.47
N TYR A 22 12.76 -10.74 -1.40
CA TYR A 22 12.00 -9.81 -0.58
C TYR A 22 11.52 -10.51 0.68
N ASN A 23 11.63 -9.81 1.80
CA ASN A 23 11.17 -10.32 3.08
C ASN A 23 9.63 -10.34 3.13
N ARG A 24 9.04 -11.50 2.90
CA ARG A 24 7.58 -11.70 2.96
C ARG A 24 6.95 -11.31 4.28
N GLN A 25 7.70 -11.38 5.38
CA GLN A 25 7.20 -11.00 6.69
C GLN A 25 6.98 -9.48 6.80
N GLU A 26 7.75 -8.70 6.07
CA GLU A 26 7.65 -7.24 6.05
C GLU A 26 6.62 -6.71 5.05
N LEU A 27 6.14 -7.58 4.19
CA LEU A 27 5.19 -7.23 3.14
C LEU A 27 3.77 -7.12 3.68
N VAL A 28 3.08 -6.05 3.33
CA VAL A 28 1.63 -5.92 3.48
C VAL A 28 1.02 -6.06 2.11
N ARG A 29 0.19 -7.08 1.94
CA ARG A 29 -0.56 -7.32 0.70
C ARG A 29 -1.93 -6.71 0.86
N GLY A 30 -2.29 -5.80 -0.04
CA GLY A 30 -3.61 -5.20 -0.12
C GLY A 30 -4.66 -6.14 -0.74
N LEU A 31 -5.78 -5.57 -1.12
CA LEU A 31 -6.85 -6.34 -1.76
C LEU A 31 -6.42 -6.79 -3.15
N CYS A 32 -6.57 -8.10 -3.41
CA CYS A 32 -6.34 -8.67 -4.72
C CYS A 32 -7.54 -8.44 -5.65
N GLN A 33 -7.26 -8.08 -6.89
CA GLN A 33 -8.22 -7.92 -7.98
C GLN A 33 -7.94 -8.94 -9.09
N LYS A 34 -8.65 -8.86 -10.22
CA LYS A 34 -8.48 -9.82 -11.33
C LYS A 34 -7.08 -9.77 -11.95
N ASP A 35 -6.46 -8.60 -11.96
CA ASP A 35 -5.14 -8.31 -12.52
C ASP A 35 -3.99 -8.56 -11.55
N GLY A 36 -4.27 -8.77 -10.27
CA GLY A 36 -3.28 -9.04 -9.24
C GLY A 36 -3.56 -8.33 -7.92
N CYS A 37 -2.51 -8.23 -7.11
CA CYS A 37 -2.56 -7.65 -5.77
C CYS A 37 -1.55 -6.51 -5.68
N ASP A 38 -1.97 -5.38 -5.15
CA ASP A 38 -1.03 -4.34 -4.74
C ASP A 38 -0.42 -4.70 -3.39
N GLU A 39 0.88 -4.48 -3.30
CA GLU A 39 1.68 -4.82 -2.12
C GLU A 39 2.59 -3.65 -1.76
N PHE A 40 2.91 -3.50 -0.49
CA PHE A 40 3.88 -2.51 -0.05
C PHE A 40 4.72 -3.00 1.13
N THR A 41 5.91 -2.42 1.26
CA THR A 41 6.78 -2.52 2.42
C THR A 41 7.02 -1.13 2.98
N ILE A 42 6.95 -0.97 4.30
CA ILE A 42 7.24 0.29 4.97
C ILE A 42 8.75 0.42 5.10
N LEU A 43 9.34 1.38 4.39
CA LEU A 43 10.77 1.70 4.46
C LEU A 43 11.08 2.65 5.62
N ALA A 44 10.19 3.62 5.87
CA ALA A 44 10.29 4.56 6.97
C ALA A 44 8.90 5.07 7.40
N ALA A 45 8.79 5.39 8.68
CA ALA A 45 7.63 6.06 9.28
C ALA A 45 8.14 7.01 10.36
N ASP A 46 8.45 8.24 9.97
CA ASP A 46 9.04 9.25 10.84
C ASP A 46 7.96 10.11 11.47
N ARG A 47 8.00 10.24 12.80
CA ARG A 47 7.06 11.09 13.52
C ARG A 47 7.35 12.56 13.24
N VAL A 48 6.39 13.27 12.65
CA VAL A 48 6.50 14.68 12.30
C VAL A 48 5.95 15.55 13.43
N LYS A 49 4.76 15.21 13.94
CA LYS A 49 4.06 16.00 14.97
C LYS A 49 3.11 15.11 15.76
N THR A 50 3.01 15.37 17.07
CA THR A 50 2.01 14.79 17.94
C THR A 50 1.17 15.90 18.56
N THR A 51 -0.15 15.72 18.61
CA THR A 51 -1.13 16.57 19.24
C THR A 51 -2.04 15.71 20.13
N GLU A 52 -2.93 16.32 20.88
CA GLU A 52 -3.96 15.60 21.65
C GLU A 52 -4.92 14.79 20.74
N GLU A 53 -5.13 15.27 19.50
CA GLU A 53 -6.03 14.63 18.54
C GLU A 53 -5.38 13.48 17.75
N GLY A 54 -4.04 13.41 17.71
CA GLY A 54 -3.35 12.36 16.97
C GLY A 54 -1.88 12.65 16.66
N THR A 55 -1.26 11.74 15.92
CA THR A 55 0.14 11.81 15.51
C THR A 55 0.26 11.75 13.99
N LEU A 56 0.99 12.71 13.43
CA LEU A 56 1.34 12.74 12.00
C LEU A 56 2.67 12.05 11.77
N PHE A 57 2.67 11.07 10.87
CA PHE A 57 3.87 10.40 10.38
C PHE A 57 4.13 10.77 8.92
N LYS A 58 5.40 11.02 8.57
CA LYS A 58 5.88 11.01 7.19
C LYS A 58 6.27 9.59 6.84
N THR A 59 5.80 9.08 5.72
CA THR A 59 6.01 7.68 5.32
C THR A 59 6.78 7.60 4.02
N ARG A 60 7.60 6.56 3.89
CA ARG A 60 8.23 6.13 2.65
C ARG A 60 7.98 4.63 2.49
N LEU A 61 7.44 4.26 1.35
CA LEU A 61 7.02 2.90 1.03
C LEU A 61 7.76 2.43 -0.22
N SER A 62 8.03 1.13 -0.31
CA SER A 62 8.31 0.45 -1.57
C SER A 62 7.04 -0.27 -2.00
N THR A 63 6.59 -0.03 -3.22
CA THR A 63 5.30 -0.52 -3.73
C THR A 63 5.51 -1.50 -4.87
N PHE A 64 4.63 -2.49 -4.94
CA PHE A 64 4.72 -3.59 -5.89
C PHE A 64 3.33 -3.98 -6.39
N HIS A 65 3.30 -4.57 -7.58
CA HIS A 65 2.12 -5.26 -8.10
C HIS A 65 2.46 -6.73 -8.37
N ALA A 66 1.77 -7.63 -7.68
CA ALA A 66 1.95 -9.08 -7.83
C ALA A 66 0.81 -9.66 -8.65
N SER A 67 1.13 -10.26 -9.81
CA SER A 67 0.19 -10.90 -10.73
C SER A 67 0.64 -12.31 -11.10
N HIS A 68 -0.12 -13.00 -11.95
CA HIS A 68 0.28 -14.29 -12.51
C HIS A 68 1.55 -14.18 -13.38
N ALA A 69 1.84 -13.02 -13.97
CA ALA A 69 3.05 -12.78 -14.76
C ALA A 69 4.28 -12.52 -13.88
N GLY A 70 4.12 -12.45 -12.58
CA GLY A 70 5.17 -12.17 -11.61
C GLY A 70 4.92 -10.90 -10.81
N ARG A 71 5.94 -10.48 -10.07
CA ARG A 71 5.92 -9.28 -9.23
C ARG A 71 6.64 -8.13 -9.94
N GLN A 72 5.96 -7.01 -10.09
CA GLN A 72 6.48 -5.78 -10.67
C GLN A 72 6.76 -4.78 -9.56
N ASP A 73 7.97 -4.24 -9.52
CA ASP A 73 8.34 -3.10 -8.70
C ASP A 73 7.71 -1.83 -9.31
N ARG A 74 7.02 -1.05 -8.49
CA ARG A 74 6.42 0.25 -8.85
C ARG A 74 7.18 1.43 -8.28
N GLY A 75 8.28 1.15 -7.56
CA GLY A 75 9.14 2.16 -6.97
C GLY A 75 8.74 2.58 -5.56
N GLU A 76 9.31 3.70 -5.15
CA GLU A 76 9.07 4.27 -3.83
C GLU A 76 8.00 5.35 -3.88
N GLU A 77 7.14 5.36 -2.87
CA GLU A 77 6.11 6.38 -2.66
C GLU A 77 6.32 7.08 -1.32
N ASN A 78 6.16 8.40 -1.32
CA ASN A 78 6.19 9.23 -0.13
C ASN A 78 4.79 9.76 0.17
N GLY A 79 4.46 9.87 1.47
CA GLY A 79 3.18 10.39 1.90
C GLY A 79 3.17 10.68 3.39
N TYR A 80 1.97 10.89 3.92
CA TYR A 80 1.76 11.11 5.34
C TYR A 80 0.59 10.28 5.83
N VAL A 81 0.68 9.83 7.08
CA VAL A 81 -0.41 9.14 7.78
C VAL A 81 -0.70 9.91 9.08
N TYR A 82 -1.95 10.29 9.25
CA TYR A 82 -2.41 10.91 10.48
C TYR A 82 -3.14 9.88 11.35
N CYS A 83 -2.44 9.37 12.33
CA CYS A 83 -2.97 8.41 13.29
C CYS A 83 -3.83 9.13 14.31
N SER A 84 -5.13 9.07 14.13
CA SER A 84 -6.12 9.73 14.99
C SER A 84 -7.34 8.81 15.18
N PRO A 85 -7.85 8.64 16.41
CA PRO A 85 -9.03 7.82 16.64
C PRO A 85 -10.32 8.46 16.09
N THR A 86 -10.31 9.78 15.87
CA THR A 86 -11.48 10.54 15.45
C THR A 86 -11.41 11.00 14.00
N ARG A 87 -10.20 11.21 13.46
CA ARG A 87 -9.99 11.72 12.10
C ARG A 87 -8.85 10.97 11.38
N PRO A 88 -8.96 9.62 11.27
CA PRO A 88 -7.93 8.83 10.61
C PRO A 88 -7.79 9.26 9.14
N ALA A 89 -6.56 9.55 8.70
CA ALA A 89 -6.33 10.02 7.33
C ALA A 89 -4.99 9.56 6.76
N ILE A 90 -4.97 9.43 5.44
CA ILE A 90 -3.75 9.34 4.63
C ILE A 90 -3.71 10.57 3.75
N MET A 91 -2.52 11.13 3.57
CA MET A 91 -2.28 12.25 2.67
C MET A 91 -1.30 11.79 1.59
N ALA A 92 -1.68 12.03 0.35
CA ALA A 92 -0.87 11.72 -0.82
C ALA A 92 -0.99 12.85 -1.84
N GLU A 93 0.01 12.97 -2.70
CA GLU A 93 -0.08 13.86 -3.84
C GLU A 93 -0.92 13.23 -4.94
N GLN A 94 -1.87 14.01 -5.44
CA GLN A 94 -2.68 13.65 -6.60
C GLN A 94 -2.81 14.87 -7.52
N ASN A 95 -2.36 14.74 -8.76
CA ASN A 95 -2.39 15.81 -9.75
C ASN A 95 -1.72 17.13 -9.28
N GLY A 96 -0.60 17.03 -8.56
CA GLY A 96 0.12 18.18 -8.02
C GLY A 96 -0.55 18.86 -6.82
N GLN A 97 -1.56 18.24 -6.24
CA GLN A 97 -2.23 18.70 -5.03
C GLN A 97 -2.10 17.66 -3.92
N THR A 98 -1.86 18.11 -2.70
CA THR A 98 -1.91 17.25 -1.53
C THR A 98 -3.37 17.02 -1.13
N MET A 99 -3.80 15.76 -1.19
CA MET A 99 -5.14 15.32 -0.82
C MET A 99 -5.10 14.57 0.51
N ALA A 100 -6.05 14.86 1.40
CA ALA A 100 -6.29 14.05 2.57
C ALA A 100 -7.45 13.08 2.30
N PHE A 101 -7.17 11.79 2.41
CA PHE A 101 -8.14 10.72 2.32
C PHE A 101 -8.53 10.33 3.74
N PHE A 102 -9.68 10.80 4.21
CA PHE A 102 -10.20 10.40 5.50
C PHE A 102 -10.73 8.97 5.42
N LEU A 103 -10.28 8.14 6.34
CA LEU A 103 -10.64 6.74 6.36
C LEU A 103 -11.90 6.54 7.20
N ALA A 104 -12.78 5.69 6.71
CA ALA A 104 -13.98 5.26 7.42
C ALA A 104 -13.82 3.79 7.84
N PRO A 105 -13.22 3.50 9.00
CA PRO A 105 -12.97 2.13 9.45
C PRO A 105 -14.28 1.36 9.70
N PHE A 106 -15.40 2.07 9.94
CA PHE A 106 -16.72 1.47 10.02
C PHE A 106 -17.51 1.81 8.76
N ALA A 107 -17.70 0.80 7.93
CA ALA A 107 -18.53 0.93 6.75
C ALA A 107 -20.01 0.94 7.14
N THR A 108 -20.70 2.05 6.95
CA THR A 108 -22.12 2.03 6.65
C THR A 108 -22.34 1.27 5.33
N GLN A 109 -23.58 0.90 5.04
CA GLN A 109 -23.85 0.17 3.79
C GLN A 109 -23.42 0.96 2.55
N GLU A 110 -23.51 2.28 2.57
CA GLU A 110 -23.09 3.22 1.52
C GLU A 110 -21.57 3.33 1.38
N SER A 111 -20.82 3.17 2.47
CA SER A 111 -19.36 3.27 2.46
C SER A 111 -18.63 1.96 2.12
N ARG A 112 -19.32 0.81 2.02
CA ARG A 112 -18.69 -0.50 1.74
C ARG A 112 -17.91 -0.53 0.44
N GLU A 113 -18.42 0.10 -0.60
CA GLU A 113 -17.73 0.18 -1.89
C GLU A 113 -16.50 1.09 -1.79
N SER A 114 -16.63 2.25 -1.16
CA SER A 114 -15.51 3.15 -0.88
C SER A 114 -14.44 2.49 -0.03
N VAL A 115 -14.85 1.78 1.03
CA VAL A 115 -13.92 1.02 1.87
C VAL A 115 -13.17 -0.04 1.06
N ARG A 116 -13.88 -0.75 0.19
CA ARG A 116 -13.24 -1.75 -0.67
C ARG A 116 -12.28 -1.14 -1.69
N LYS A 117 -12.64 -0.02 -2.31
CA LYS A 117 -11.76 0.72 -3.23
C LYS A 117 -10.50 1.24 -2.53
N ASN A 118 -10.62 1.60 -1.25
CA ASN A 118 -9.54 2.17 -0.44
C ASN A 118 -8.89 1.14 0.51
N ALA A 119 -9.05 -0.15 0.26
CA ALA A 119 -8.53 -1.21 1.14
C ALA A 119 -7.00 -1.09 1.38
N ASN A 120 -6.24 -0.70 0.36
CA ASN A 120 -4.81 -0.48 0.47
C ASN A 120 -4.47 0.69 1.39
N PHE A 121 -5.24 1.79 1.34
CA PHE A 121 -5.07 2.92 2.26
C PHE A 121 -5.40 2.54 3.70
N HIS A 122 -6.45 1.75 3.92
CA HIS A 122 -6.75 1.24 5.26
C HIS A 122 -5.64 0.31 5.77
N ALA A 123 -5.14 -0.60 4.93
CA ALA A 123 -4.03 -1.47 5.28
C ALA A 123 -2.78 -0.67 5.66
N LEU A 124 -2.43 0.35 4.88
CA LEU A 124 -1.32 1.25 5.19
C LEU A 124 -1.54 1.99 6.50
N TYR A 125 -2.72 2.57 6.69
CA TYR A 125 -3.07 3.29 7.92
C TYR A 125 -2.85 2.41 9.16
N PHE A 126 -3.46 1.22 9.17
CA PHE A 126 -3.33 0.32 10.32
C PHE A 126 -1.91 -0.21 10.50
N ALA A 127 -1.17 -0.42 9.41
CA ALA A 127 0.24 -0.84 9.49
C ALA A 127 1.13 0.23 10.12
N ILE A 128 0.92 1.50 9.82
CA ILE A 128 1.69 2.62 10.40
C ILE A 128 1.26 2.90 11.85
N CYS A 129 -0.05 2.96 12.10
CA CYS A 129 -0.58 3.41 13.39
C CYS A 129 -0.61 2.32 14.46
N HIS A 130 -0.75 1.06 14.06
CA HIS A 130 -0.98 -0.07 14.98
C HIS A 130 -0.07 -1.27 14.72
N GLY A 131 0.88 -1.11 13.82
CA GLY A 131 1.84 -2.14 13.46
C GLY A 131 1.40 -3.00 12.27
N ARG A 132 2.37 -3.62 11.65
CA ARG A 132 2.25 -4.34 10.37
C ARG A 132 1.15 -5.41 10.38
N GLU A 133 1.04 -6.15 11.46
CA GLU A 133 0.03 -7.22 11.58
C GLU A 133 -1.40 -6.66 11.60
N ALA A 134 -1.62 -5.50 12.21
CA ALA A 134 -2.90 -4.80 12.12
C ALA A 134 -3.23 -4.39 10.68
N GLY A 135 -2.22 -3.92 9.93
CA GLY A 135 -2.37 -3.62 8.50
C GLY A 135 -2.76 -4.84 7.67
N LYS A 136 -2.10 -5.97 7.87
CA LYS A 136 -2.43 -7.24 7.19
C LYS A 136 -3.85 -7.69 7.53
N ALA A 137 -4.22 -7.63 8.80
CA ALA A 137 -5.55 -8.02 9.26
C ALA A 137 -6.66 -7.10 8.72
N ALA A 138 -6.39 -5.80 8.58
CA ALA A 138 -7.35 -4.81 8.09
C ALA A 138 -7.80 -5.07 6.64
N VAL A 139 -6.97 -5.71 5.81
CA VAL A 139 -7.34 -6.09 4.44
C VAL A 139 -8.53 -7.07 4.43
N HIS A 140 -8.58 -7.96 5.40
CA HIS A 140 -9.59 -9.04 5.43
C HIS A 140 -10.75 -8.73 6.37
N ASN A 141 -10.50 -8.00 7.45
CA ASN A 141 -11.50 -7.68 8.47
C ASN A 141 -11.31 -6.27 9.03
N LEU A 142 -11.49 -5.26 8.17
CA LEU A 142 -11.32 -3.86 8.55
C LEU A 142 -12.17 -3.47 9.77
N ALA A 143 -13.45 -3.86 9.80
CA ALA A 143 -14.36 -3.50 10.89
C ALA A 143 -13.90 -4.08 12.24
N GLY A 144 -13.51 -5.35 12.25
CA GLY A 144 -13.01 -5.99 13.48
C GLY A 144 -11.70 -5.39 13.98
N VAL A 145 -10.76 -5.10 13.07
CA VAL A 145 -9.50 -4.44 13.43
C VAL A 145 -9.76 -3.02 13.93
N ALA A 146 -10.60 -2.25 13.25
CA ALA A 146 -10.97 -0.91 13.68
C ALA A 146 -11.62 -0.91 15.08
N GLN A 147 -12.55 -1.85 15.34
CA GLN A 147 -13.17 -2.00 16.66
C GLN A 147 -12.14 -2.32 17.75
N SER A 148 -11.22 -3.23 17.50
CA SER A 148 -10.19 -3.62 18.49
C SER A 148 -9.28 -2.45 18.86
N HIS A 149 -9.16 -1.45 18.00
CA HIS A 149 -8.40 -0.22 18.23
C HIS A 149 -9.28 0.99 18.60
N GLY A 150 -10.56 0.79 18.89
CA GLY A 150 -11.47 1.82 19.41
C GLY A 150 -12.01 2.82 18.39
N TYR A 151 -11.86 2.55 17.08
CA TYR A 151 -12.39 3.45 16.05
C TYR A 151 -13.90 3.36 15.94
N ARG A 152 -14.56 4.53 15.87
CA ARG A 152 -16.02 4.66 15.80
C ARG A 152 -16.50 5.73 14.82
N VAL A 153 -15.66 6.14 13.86
CA VAL A 153 -15.92 7.35 13.07
C VAL A 153 -16.31 7.01 11.63
N ALA A 154 -17.39 7.64 11.16
CA ALA A 154 -17.71 7.77 9.74
C ALA A 154 -17.36 9.19 9.29
N LEU A 155 -16.42 9.36 8.36
CA LEU A 155 -15.97 10.65 7.85
C LEU A 155 -16.04 10.69 6.33
N ALA A 156 -16.03 11.89 5.77
CA ALA A 156 -15.84 12.10 4.32
C ALA A 156 -14.56 11.40 3.85
N GLN A 157 -14.60 10.83 2.66
CA GLN A 157 -13.51 9.98 2.16
C GLN A 157 -12.26 10.77 1.75
N SER A 158 -12.44 11.99 1.25
CA SER A 158 -11.31 12.84 0.87
C SER A 158 -11.66 14.33 0.89
N THR A 159 -10.64 15.17 1.03
CA THR A 159 -10.73 16.62 0.88
C THR A 159 -9.38 17.18 0.43
N SER A 160 -9.40 18.30 -0.31
CA SER A 160 -8.19 19.06 -0.62
C SER A 160 -7.71 19.81 0.63
N LEU A 161 -6.44 19.70 0.94
CA LEU A 161 -5.81 20.41 2.08
C LEU A 161 -5.33 21.81 1.69
N CYS A 162 -5.02 22.00 0.41
CA CYS A 162 -4.55 23.26 -0.13
C CYS A 162 -5.31 23.59 -1.42
N ARG A 163 -5.67 24.85 -1.59
CA ARG A 163 -6.16 25.44 -2.85
C ARG A 163 -5.08 26.30 -3.45
#